data_3c77b45b23db01d67a34a84778fbe808
#
_entry.id   3c77b45b23db01d67a34a84778fbe808
#
_cell.length_a   1.000
_cell.length_b   1.000
_cell.length_c   1.000
_cell.angle_alpha   90.00
_cell.angle_beta   90.00
_cell.angle_gamma   90.00
#
_symmetry.space_group_name_H-M   'P 1'
#
loop_
_entity.id
_entity.type
_entity.pdbx_description
1 polymer ?
#
loop_
_entity_poly.entity_id
_entity_poly.type
_entity_poly.pdbx_seq_one_letter_code
_entity_poly.pdbx_strand_id
1 'polypeptide(L)'
;TGRSDDRQPVDAIVVLGAAQYDGRPSPQFQARLDHALELWKLDLASYIVVTGGKQVGDRFTEAAAARKFFETKGVKDNLIFEENLGKTTYASLLAVSRVASERKIERVLIVSDPFHQLRAKLIAQEVGLDAITSATRSSVIRGGDAFQRNLQEAAGVAVGRIVGFQRVDSWTN
;
A
#
# COMPACT_ATOMS: atom_id res chain seq x y z
N THR A 1 -17.00 -0.52 -7.63
CA THR A 1 -17.26 -0.53 -6.19
C THR A 1 -15.96 -0.66 -5.43
N GLY A 2 -15.29 0.46 -5.14
CA GLY A 2 -13.98 0.48 -4.48
C GLY A 2 -14.04 0.49 -2.94
N ARG A 3 -14.99 -0.19 -2.31
CA ARG A 3 -15.17 -0.24 -0.86
C ARG A 3 -15.28 -1.66 -0.32
N SER A 4 -14.40 -2.58 -0.76
CA SER A 4 -14.28 -3.84 -0.04
C SER A 4 -13.47 -3.60 1.23
N ASP A 5 -14.05 -3.91 2.37
CA ASP A 5 -13.40 -3.92 3.67
C ASP A 5 -13.39 -5.38 4.13
N ASP A 6 -12.46 -6.15 3.57
CA ASP A 6 -12.29 -7.56 3.89
C ASP A 6 -11.48 -7.67 5.19
N ARG A 7 -12.17 -7.94 6.30
CA ARG A 7 -11.56 -8.12 7.62
C ARG A 7 -11.42 -9.59 7.95
N GLN A 8 -10.50 -10.24 7.28
CA GLN A 8 -10.12 -11.63 7.58
C GLN A 8 -8.71 -11.66 8.15
N PRO A 9 -8.40 -12.60 9.04
CA PRO A 9 -7.03 -12.82 9.50
C PRO A 9 -6.09 -13.07 8.32
N VAL A 10 -4.95 -12.41 8.35
CA VAL A 10 -3.88 -12.49 7.36
C VAL A 10 -2.52 -12.55 8.06
N ASP A 11 -1.46 -12.85 7.36
CA ASP A 11 -0.13 -12.87 7.96
C ASP A 11 0.45 -11.47 8.12
N ALA A 12 0.19 -10.58 7.13
CA ALA A 12 0.71 -9.23 7.15
C ALA A 12 -0.28 -8.20 6.59
N ILE A 13 -0.25 -7.00 7.16
CA ILE A 13 -0.88 -5.79 6.59
C ILE A 13 0.18 -5.08 5.75
N VAL A 14 -0.11 -4.85 4.46
CA VAL A 14 0.74 -4.08 3.54
C VAL A 14 0.16 -2.68 3.39
N VAL A 15 0.90 -1.66 3.83
CA VAL A 15 0.50 -0.26 3.70
C VAL A 15 1.19 0.35 2.49
N LEU A 16 0.42 0.69 1.47
CA LEU A 16 0.95 1.36 0.30
C LEU A 16 1.32 2.81 0.62
N GLY A 17 2.52 3.21 0.20
CA GLY A 17 3.02 4.56 0.37
C GLY A 17 2.14 5.62 -0.29
N ALA A 18 2.26 6.83 0.22
CA ALA A 18 1.74 8.07 -0.34
C ALA A 18 2.71 9.18 0.04
N ALA A 19 2.41 10.44 -0.26
CA ALA A 19 3.36 11.51 0.02
C ALA A 19 3.70 11.65 1.51
N GLN A 20 4.95 12.01 1.79
CA GLN A 20 5.43 12.47 3.09
C GLN A 20 6.18 13.79 2.94
N TYR A 21 6.28 14.56 4.00
CA TYR A 21 6.97 15.84 4.04
C TYR A 21 7.94 15.84 5.22
N ASP A 22 9.23 15.66 4.92
CA ASP A 22 10.30 15.63 5.91
C ASP A 22 10.06 14.66 7.08
N GLY A 23 9.62 13.45 6.76
CA GLY A 23 9.30 12.39 7.73
C GLY A 23 7.90 12.49 8.34
N ARG A 24 7.08 13.46 7.93
CA ARG A 24 5.68 13.58 8.34
C ARG A 24 4.76 13.05 7.24
N PRO A 25 3.94 12.06 7.51
CA PRO A 25 2.97 11.58 6.53
C PRO A 25 2.03 12.71 6.05
N SER A 26 1.74 12.75 4.76
CA SER A 26 0.65 13.59 4.23
C SER A 26 -0.68 13.17 4.85
N PRO A 27 -1.73 14.01 4.83
CA PRO A 27 -3.05 13.64 5.35
C PRO A 27 -3.60 12.36 4.73
N GLN A 28 -3.33 12.11 3.45
CA GLN A 28 -3.70 10.88 2.75
C GLN A 28 -2.92 9.67 3.29
N PHE A 29 -1.63 9.82 3.48
CA PHE A 29 -0.78 8.75 4.02
C PHE A 29 -1.13 8.47 5.49
N GLN A 30 -1.36 9.51 6.29
CA GLN A 30 -1.81 9.38 7.67
C GLN A 30 -3.10 8.56 7.77
N ALA A 31 -4.08 8.79 6.88
CA ALA A 31 -5.31 8.01 6.87
C ALA A 31 -5.07 6.51 6.61
N ARG A 32 -4.11 6.16 5.74
CA ARG A 32 -3.71 4.76 5.52
C ARG A 32 -3.06 4.16 6.76
N LEU A 33 -2.15 4.90 7.39
CA LEU A 33 -1.44 4.46 8.59
C LEU A 33 -2.40 4.24 9.77
N ASP A 34 -3.33 5.17 9.99
CA ASP A 34 -4.34 5.06 11.05
C ASP A 34 -5.25 3.86 10.82
N HIS A 35 -5.71 3.65 9.58
CA HIS A 35 -6.53 2.50 9.23
C HIS A 35 -5.78 1.17 9.41
N ALA A 36 -4.53 1.08 8.98
CA ALA A 36 -3.71 -0.11 9.18
C ALA A 36 -3.46 -0.38 10.68
N LEU A 37 -3.28 0.65 11.48
CA LEU A 37 -3.13 0.53 12.93
C LEU A 37 -4.43 0.00 13.59
N GLU A 38 -5.61 0.44 13.15
CA GLU A 38 -6.89 -0.12 13.60
C GLU A 38 -6.97 -1.63 13.31
N LEU A 39 -6.64 -2.03 12.08
CA LEU A 39 -6.68 -3.44 11.67
C LEU A 39 -5.67 -4.28 12.46
N TRP A 40 -4.48 -3.75 12.70
CA TRP A 40 -3.46 -4.43 13.50
C TRP A 40 -3.88 -4.59 14.97
N LYS A 41 -4.52 -3.57 15.58
CA LYS A 41 -5.06 -3.64 16.94
C LYS A 41 -6.23 -4.62 17.10
N LEU A 42 -6.87 -5.00 16.01
CA LEU A 42 -7.87 -6.06 15.96
C LEU A 42 -7.25 -7.47 15.79
N ASP A 43 -5.92 -7.58 15.95
CA ASP A 43 -5.16 -8.82 15.79
C ASP A 43 -5.39 -9.52 14.44
N LEU A 44 -5.65 -8.74 13.37
CA LEU A 44 -5.87 -9.30 12.04
C LEU A 44 -4.57 -9.71 11.34
N ALA A 45 -3.41 -9.27 11.81
CA ALA A 45 -2.11 -9.63 11.24
C ALA A 45 -1.00 -9.62 12.27
N SER A 46 0.00 -10.50 12.07
CA SER A 46 1.19 -10.56 12.92
C SER A 46 2.25 -9.54 12.50
N TYR A 47 2.28 -9.15 11.22
CA TYR A 47 3.30 -8.27 10.64
C TYR A 47 2.69 -7.08 9.93
N ILE A 48 3.47 -6.01 9.85
CA ILE A 48 3.17 -4.82 9.04
C ILE A 48 4.30 -4.65 8.02
N VAL A 49 3.95 -4.54 6.76
CA VAL A 49 4.88 -4.19 5.67
C VAL A 49 4.54 -2.78 5.21
N VAL A 50 5.48 -1.87 5.32
CA VAL A 50 5.32 -0.48 4.87
C VAL A 50 6.09 -0.27 3.58
N THR A 51 5.46 0.33 2.58
CA THR A 51 6.07 0.55 1.27
C THR A 51 6.19 2.03 0.94
N GLY A 52 7.13 2.35 0.10
CA GLY A 52 7.28 3.67 -0.48
C GLY A 52 8.70 4.22 -0.37
N GLY A 53 9.21 4.67 -1.51
CA GLY A 53 10.51 5.30 -1.64
C GLY A 53 10.51 6.76 -1.18
N LYS A 54 11.42 7.55 -1.75
CA LYS A 54 11.50 8.99 -1.55
C LYS A 54 11.63 9.71 -2.89
N GLN A 55 11.20 10.95 -2.93
CA GLN A 55 11.45 11.83 -4.06
C GLN A 55 12.82 12.49 -3.96
N VAL A 56 13.28 13.04 -5.08
CA VAL A 56 14.55 13.79 -5.11
C VAL A 56 14.46 14.96 -4.15
N GLY A 57 15.44 15.06 -3.24
CA GLY A 57 15.47 16.10 -2.21
C GLY A 57 14.88 15.69 -0.86
N ASP A 58 14.13 14.58 -0.78
CA ASP A 58 13.61 14.08 0.48
C ASP A 58 14.71 13.47 1.36
N ARG A 59 14.66 13.75 2.66
CA ARG A 59 15.55 13.11 3.65
C ARG A 59 15.07 11.71 4.04
N PHE A 60 13.78 11.50 4.04
CA PHE A 60 13.14 10.25 4.48
C PHE A 60 12.36 9.58 3.36
N THR A 61 12.28 8.25 3.39
CA THR A 61 11.36 7.48 2.57
C THR A 61 9.96 7.48 3.19
N GLU A 62 8.94 7.21 2.38
CA GLU A 62 7.58 6.99 2.88
C GLU A 62 7.55 5.80 3.83
N ALA A 63 8.26 4.72 3.51
CA ALA A 63 8.38 3.54 4.37
C ALA A 63 9.00 3.88 5.73
N ALA A 64 10.07 4.70 5.77
CA ALA A 64 10.70 5.11 7.03
C ALA A 64 9.76 5.98 7.89
N ALA A 65 9.00 6.89 7.26
CA ALA A 65 8.00 7.70 7.97
C ALA A 65 6.88 6.82 8.55
N ALA A 66 6.44 5.80 7.81
CA ALA A 66 5.45 4.84 8.26
C ALA A 66 5.97 3.97 9.42
N ARG A 67 7.20 3.43 9.32
CA ARG A 67 7.82 2.68 10.42
C ARG A 67 7.82 3.49 11.70
N LYS A 68 8.33 4.72 11.65
CA LYS A 68 8.37 5.61 12.80
C LYS A 68 6.97 5.84 13.39
N PHE A 69 5.95 6.00 12.56
CA PHE A 69 4.57 6.10 13.04
C PHE A 69 4.16 4.86 13.85
N PHE A 70 4.34 3.65 13.32
CA PHE A 70 3.94 2.41 14.01
C PHE A 70 4.72 2.19 15.29
N GLU A 71 6.03 2.46 15.31
CA GLU A 71 6.86 2.38 16.52
C GLU A 71 6.34 3.30 17.62
N THR A 72 5.97 4.56 17.30
CA THR A 72 5.39 5.50 18.28
C THR A 72 4.02 5.05 18.81
N LYS A 73 3.35 4.13 18.11
CA LYS A 73 2.08 3.51 18.51
C LYS A 73 2.26 2.17 19.22
N GLY A 74 3.49 1.78 19.50
CA GLY A 74 3.82 0.59 20.29
C GLY A 74 3.96 -0.70 19.49
N VAL A 75 3.98 -0.64 18.16
CA VAL A 75 4.31 -1.81 17.33
C VAL A 75 5.80 -2.08 17.45
N LYS A 76 6.18 -3.32 17.78
CA LYS A 76 7.58 -3.69 17.93
C LYS A 76 8.32 -3.65 16.60
N ASP A 77 9.53 -3.16 16.59
CA ASP A 77 10.39 -2.99 15.41
C ASP A 77 10.52 -4.27 14.58
N ASN A 78 10.70 -5.42 15.22
CA ASN A 78 10.82 -6.72 14.55
C ASN A 78 9.54 -7.23 13.85
N LEU A 79 8.41 -6.55 14.02
CA LEU A 79 7.14 -6.85 13.36
C LEU A 79 6.88 -5.92 12.16
N ILE A 80 7.76 -4.96 11.90
CA ILE A 80 7.62 -3.98 10.82
C ILE A 80 8.70 -4.22 9.77
N PHE A 81 8.29 -4.42 8.51
CA PHE A 81 9.20 -4.56 7.38
C PHE A 81 9.06 -3.39 6.44
N GLU A 82 10.19 -2.84 6.00
CA GLU A 82 10.23 -1.73 5.03
C GLU A 82 10.53 -2.22 3.62
N GLU A 83 9.74 -1.75 2.67
CA GLU A 83 10.06 -1.74 1.25
C GLU A 83 10.20 -0.27 0.83
N ASN A 84 11.39 0.18 0.52
CA ASN A 84 11.73 1.58 0.28
C ASN A 84 12.43 1.85 -1.06
N LEU A 85 12.50 0.86 -1.94
CA LEU A 85 13.15 0.95 -3.25
C LEU A 85 12.17 1.13 -4.40
N GLY A 86 10.94 0.61 -4.25
CA GLY A 86 9.92 0.68 -5.28
C GLY A 86 9.47 2.12 -5.55
N LYS A 87 9.60 2.56 -6.80
CA LYS A 87 9.13 3.88 -7.25
C LYS A 87 7.69 3.85 -7.73
N THR A 88 7.15 2.69 -7.97
CA THR A 88 5.79 2.46 -8.47
C THR A 88 5.08 1.42 -7.63
N THR A 89 3.74 1.36 -7.70
CA THR A 89 2.96 0.33 -7.02
C THR A 89 3.36 -1.08 -7.45
N TYR A 90 3.69 -1.26 -8.75
CA TYR A 90 4.12 -2.56 -9.26
C TYR A 90 5.45 -2.98 -8.63
N ALA A 91 6.46 -2.10 -8.68
CA ALA A 91 7.78 -2.38 -8.11
C ALA A 91 7.71 -2.66 -6.60
N SER A 92 6.93 -1.88 -5.85
CA SER A 92 6.72 -2.10 -4.42
C SER A 92 6.05 -3.43 -4.12
N LEU A 93 4.97 -3.79 -4.81
CA LEU A 93 4.28 -5.06 -4.58
C LEU A 93 5.10 -6.26 -5.05
N LEU A 94 5.91 -6.13 -6.09
CA LEU A 94 6.87 -7.15 -6.50
C LEU A 94 7.95 -7.37 -5.42
N ALA A 95 8.45 -6.31 -4.79
CA ALA A 95 9.39 -6.43 -3.68
C ALA A 95 8.71 -7.06 -2.44
N VAL A 96 7.48 -6.66 -2.14
CA VAL A 96 6.68 -7.28 -1.06
C VAL A 96 6.49 -8.78 -1.31
N SER A 97 6.24 -9.22 -2.55
CA SER A 97 6.07 -10.66 -2.85
C SER A 97 7.33 -11.47 -2.56
N ARG A 98 8.51 -10.88 -2.78
CA ARG A 98 9.80 -11.51 -2.42
C ARG A 98 9.97 -11.62 -0.91
N VAL A 99 9.70 -10.54 -0.17
CA VAL A 99 9.74 -10.56 1.31
C VAL A 99 8.75 -11.57 1.86
N ALA A 100 7.54 -11.63 1.30
CA ALA A 100 6.52 -12.59 1.70
C ALA A 100 6.99 -14.03 1.52
N SER A 101 7.59 -14.35 0.35
CA SER A 101 8.15 -15.67 0.07
C SER A 101 9.27 -16.06 1.05
N GLU A 102 10.21 -15.15 1.32
CA GLU A 102 11.34 -15.39 2.24
C GLU A 102 10.88 -15.62 3.68
N ARG A 103 9.79 -14.97 4.09
CA ARG A 103 9.27 -15.00 5.47
C ARG A 103 8.08 -15.94 5.65
N LYS A 104 7.69 -16.69 4.62
CA LYS A 104 6.53 -17.59 4.64
C LYS A 104 5.23 -16.86 4.99
N ILE A 105 5.07 -15.65 4.50
CA ILE A 105 3.83 -14.87 4.54
C ILE A 105 2.99 -15.36 3.36
N GLU A 106 1.85 -15.96 3.61
CA GLU A 106 0.98 -16.55 2.57
C GLU A 106 -0.06 -15.55 2.09
N ARG A 107 -0.72 -14.87 3.02
CA ARG A 107 -1.81 -13.93 2.72
C ARG A 107 -1.54 -12.55 3.30
N VAL A 108 -1.83 -11.52 2.49
CA VAL A 108 -1.66 -10.13 2.90
C VAL A 108 -2.96 -9.32 2.76
N LEU A 109 -3.11 -8.31 3.62
CA LEU A 109 -4.17 -7.31 3.55
C LEU A 109 -3.58 -5.97 3.09
N ILE A 110 -3.91 -5.53 1.90
CA ILE A 110 -3.39 -4.28 1.34
C ILE A 110 -4.28 -3.10 1.77
N VAL A 111 -3.69 -2.14 2.46
CA VAL A 111 -4.32 -0.88 2.85
C VAL A 111 -3.96 0.21 1.86
N SER A 112 -4.99 0.80 1.25
CA SER A 112 -4.85 1.89 0.28
C SER A 112 -6.14 2.72 0.21
N ASP A 113 -6.16 3.75 -0.64
CA ASP A 113 -7.37 4.54 -0.86
C ASP A 113 -8.41 3.79 -1.70
N PRO A 114 -9.71 4.10 -1.53
CA PRO A 114 -10.78 3.40 -2.24
C PRO A 114 -10.63 3.36 -3.75
N PHE A 115 -10.14 4.44 -4.36
CA PHE A 115 -9.95 4.54 -5.81
C PHE A 115 -8.77 3.69 -6.32
N HIS A 116 -7.78 3.41 -5.47
CA HIS A 116 -6.56 2.69 -5.84
C HIS A 116 -6.64 1.16 -5.61
N GLN A 117 -7.64 0.69 -4.87
CA GLN A 117 -7.70 -0.70 -4.40
C GLN A 117 -7.75 -1.74 -5.51
N LEU A 118 -8.57 -1.50 -6.54
CA LEU A 118 -8.69 -2.47 -7.63
C LEU A 118 -7.36 -2.67 -8.36
N ARG A 119 -6.64 -1.58 -8.65
CA ARG A 119 -5.33 -1.64 -9.29
C ARG A 119 -4.31 -2.35 -8.38
N ALA A 120 -4.26 -2.01 -7.11
CA ALA A 120 -3.36 -2.65 -6.15
C ALA A 120 -3.63 -4.16 -6.05
N LYS A 121 -4.90 -4.58 -5.99
CA LYS A 121 -5.29 -5.99 -5.96
C LYS A 121 -4.85 -6.75 -7.22
N LEU A 122 -5.07 -6.17 -8.39
CA LEU A 122 -4.70 -6.80 -9.67
C LEU A 122 -3.18 -6.93 -9.82
N ILE A 123 -2.44 -5.91 -9.42
CA ILE A 123 -0.96 -5.97 -9.41
C ILE A 123 -0.49 -7.03 -8.41
N ALA A 124 -1.07 -7.09 -7.20
CA ALA A 124 -0.73 -8.10 -6.21
C ALA A 124 -0.91 -9.52 -6.76
N GLN A 125 -2.02 -9.78 -7.46
CA GLN A 125 -2.27 -11.06 -8.12
C GLN A 125 -1.24 -11.35 -9.22
N GLU A 126 -0.87 -10.35 -10.03
CA GLU A 126 0.13 -10.51 -11.10
C GLU A 126 1.53 -10.86 -10.55
N VAL A 127 1.91 -10.28 -9.40
CA VAL A 127 3.19 -10.60 -8.73
C VAL A 127 3.13 -11.82 -7.80
N GLY A 128 2.01 -12.55 -7.78
CA GLY A 128 1.86 -13.81 -7.05
C GLY A 128 1.53 -13.67 -5.57
N LEU A 129 1.02 -12.52 -5.12
CA LEU A 129 0.54 -12.33 -3.75
C LEU A 129 -0.93 -12.78 -3.61
N ASP A 130 -1.23 -13.63 -2.61
CA ASP A 130 -2.62 -13.81 -2.16
C ASP A 130 -3.01 -12.58 -1.32
N ALA A 131 -3.75 -11.67 -1.95
CA ALA A 131 -4.06 -10.38 -1.37
C ALA A 131 -5.56 -10.09 -1.32
N ILE A 132 -6.01 -9.70 -0.13
CA ILE A 132 -7.28 -8.99 0.08
C ILE A 132 -7.01 -7.50 0.28
N THR A 133 -8.01 -6.66 0.19
CA THR A 133 -7.84 -5.21 0.25
C THR A 133 -8.79 -4.57 1.25
N SER A 134 -8.31 -3.55 1.96
CA SER A 134 -9.11 -2.73 2.87
C SER A 134 -8.93 -1.25 2.57
N ALA A 135 -10.05 -0.57 2.29
CA ALA A 135 -10.06 0.85 1.95
C ALA A 135 -9.99 1.73 3.19
N THR A 136 -9.21 2.81 3.11
CA THR A 136 -9.26 3.86 4.13
C THR A 136 -10.68 4.44 4.23
N ARG A 137 -11.18 4.59 5.46
CA ARG A 137 -12.52 5.15 5.72
C ARG A 137 -12.55 6.67 5.66
N SER A 138 -11.43 7.29 6.02
CA SER A 138 -11.22 8.73 6.09
C SER A 138 -10.45 9.26 4.88
N SER A 139 -10.86 8.86 3.65
CA SER A 139 -10.22 9.41 2.45
C SER A 139 -10.34 10.93 2.43
N VAL A 140 -9.20 11.60 2.41
CA VAL A 140 -9.09 13.08 2.36
C VAL A 140 -9.49 13.59 0.98
N ILE A 141 -9.51 12.70 -0.03
CA ILE A 141 -9.85 13.05 -1.41
C ILE A 141 -11.35 12.84 -1.59
N ARG A 142 -12.09 13.93 -1.75
CA ARG A 142 -13.56 13.95 -1.91
C ARG A 142 -13.97 14.77 -3.12
N GLY A 143 -15.18 14.55 -3.62
CA GLY A 143 -15.78 15.34 -4.69
C GLY A 143 -15.14 15.11 -6.06
N GLY A 144 -14.91 16.19 -6.81
CA GLY A 144 -14.40 16.15 -8.20
C GLY A 144 -13.02 15.50 -8.32
N ASP A 145 -12.13 15.71 -7.35
CA ASP A 145 -10.80 15.12 -7.34
C ASP A 145 -10.86 13.60 -7.19
N ALA A 146 -11.80 13.09 -6.39
CA ALA A 146 -12.04 11.66 -6.26
C ALA A 146 -12.54 11.04 -7.57
N PHE A 147 -13.41 11.75 -8.30
CA PHE A 147 -13.90 11.30 -9.60
C PHE A 147 -12.77 11.23 -10.64
N GLN A 148 -11.94 12.28 -10.73
CA GLN A 148 -10.81 12.31 -11.66
C GLN A 148 -9.79 11.21 -11.37
N ARG A 149 -9.48 10.95 -10.09
CA ARG A 149 -8.59 9.85 -9.68
C ARG A 149 -9.19 8.49 -9.99
N ASN A 150 -10.48 8.29 -9.75
CA ASN A 150 -11.17 7.05 -10.15
C ASN A 150 -11.10 6.80 -11.65
N LEU A 151 -11.19 7.84 -12.47
CA LEU A 151 -11.08 7.72 -13.92
C LEU A 151 -9.66 7.37 -14.36
N GLN A 152 -8.63 7.98 -13.74
CA GLN A 152 -7.22 7.67 -14.00
C GLN A 152 -6.89 6.23 -13.59
N GLU A 153 -7.38 5.76 -12.43
CA GLU A 153 -7.21 4.39 -11.99
C GLU A 153 -7.93 3.38 -12.91
N ALA A 154 -9.15 3.72 -13.38
CA ALA A 154 -9.88 2.87 -14.32
C ALA A 154 -9.12 2.73 -15.64
N ALA A 155 -8.53 3.81 -16.16
CA ALA A 155 -7.68 3.76 -17.35
C ALA A 155 -6.43 2.92 -17.13
N GLY A 156 -5.74 3.10 -15.99
CA GLY A 156 -4.57 2.29 -15.61
C GLY A 156 -4.89 0.80 -15.49
N VAL A 157 -6.05 0.46 -14.92
CA VAL A 157 -6.53 -0.93 -14.83
C VAL A 157 -6.84 -1.50 -16.23
N ALA A 158 -7.50 -0.74 -17.10
CA ALA A 158 -7.83 -1.21 -18.46
C ALA A 158 -6.56 -1.52 -19.25
N VAL A 159 -5.59 -0.62 -19.25
CA VAL A 159 -4.30 -0.84 -19.94
C VAL A 159 -3.52 -1.98 -19.30
N GLY A 160 -3.42 -2.03 -17.97
CA GLY A 160 -2.72 -3.10 -17.26
C GLY A 160 -3.28 -4.49 -17.54
N ARG A 161 -4.60 -4.62 -17.67
CA ARG A 161 -5.24 -5.90 -18.05
C ARG A 161 -4.94 -6.35 -19.48
N ILE A 162 -4.73 -5.42 -20.39
CA ILE A 162 -4.46 -5.74 -21.80
C ILE A 162 -3.00 -6.09 -22.01
N VAL A 163 -2.08 -5.32 -21.44
CA VAL A 163 -0.65 -5.43 -21.74
C VAL A 163 0.20 -5.97 -20.57
N GLY A 164 -0.38 -6.15 -19.39
CA GLY A 164 0.30 -6.48 -18.14
C GLY A 164 0.80 -5.25 -17.39
N PHE A 165 0.69 -5.25 -16.07
CA PHE A 165 1.11 -4.13 -15.24
C PHE A 165 2.62 -3.92 -15.26
N GLN A 166 3.40 -4.98 -15.42
CA GLN A 166 4.85 -4.90 -15.60
C GLN A 166 5.24 -4.03 -16.80
N ARG A 167 4.55 -4.16 -17.94
CA ARG A 167 4.83 -3.36 -19.14
C ARG A 167 4.42 -1.90 -18.94
N VAL A 168 3.27 -1.66 -18.30
CA VAL A 168 2.84 -0.29 -17.98
C VAL A 168 3.87 0.41 -17.10
N ASP A 169 4.40 -0.31 -16.10
CA ASP A 169 5.44 0.20 -15.21
C ASP A 169 6.71 0.60 -15.98
N SER A 170 7.11 -0.20 -16.96
CA SER A 170 8.29 0.10 -17.80
C SER A 170 8.12 1.31 -18.73
N TRP A 171 6.90 1.76 -18.99
CA TRP A 171 6.62 2.94 -19.81
C TRP A 171 6.58 4.23 -19.02
N THR A 172 6.40 4.15 -17.72
CA THR A 172 6.27 5.30 -16.81
C THR A 172 7.55 5.63 -16.05
N ASN A 173 8.60 4.83 -16.20
CA ASN A 173 9.96 5.02 -15.69
C ASN A 173 10.91 5.39 -16.83
#